data_c992c8a34809c0d2df4c7a28fc82934a
#
_entry.id   c992c8a34809c0d2df4c7a28fc82934a
#
_cell.length_a   1.000
_cell.length_b   1.000
_cell.length_c   1.000
_cell.angle_alpha   90.00
_cell.angle_beta   90.00
_cell.angle_gamma   90.00
#
_symmetry.space_group_name_H-M   'P 1'
#
loop_
_entity.id
_entity.type
_entity.pdbx_description
1 polymer ?
#
loop_
_entity_poly.entity_id
_entity_poly.type
_entity_poly.pdbx_seq_one_letter_code
_entity_poly.pdbx_strand_id
1 'polypeptide(L)'
;MTDADLEPFCRKMGLAMNADDLREVVKYFTEEGRDPNETELRILDTYWSDHCRHTTFTTELEEIGVEESFMKEDIDGTLNLYLKMRKELGREHKGLNLMDMATIGGRYLRKAGLLDDMEVSEENNACSIYVDVDVDGRLEKWLLMFKNETHNHPTEIEPFGGAATCLGGAIRDPLSGRSYVYQAMRVTGAGDIYKPVAETLQGKLPQCVITKKAAHGYSSYGNQIGLATTHVREIYDEGYTAKRLEVGAVVGAVKADKVRRESPKPGDVVLMLGGRTGRDGIGGATGSSKEYTEESLETCGSEVQKGNAPEERKLQRLFRRPEVTKLIKKSNDFGAGGVSVAIGELTDGLDIYLDRVPVKYNGLNATELAISESQERMSVVVEAKDEAEFMEYCHSENIEVTHVADVTDTERMRMFYGDKIVADLQRKFIDSAGAKHFAKAEIAAVEEKNPFCRKVEGETLKEKLLNNLSDANVVSQKGLIEMFDSTIGRSTVL
;
A
#
# COMPACT_ATOMS: atom_id res chain seq x y z
N MET A 1 -13.43 7.40 31.43
CA MET A 1 -13.24 5.99 31.04
C MET A 1 -12.15 5.42 31.94
N THR A 2 -12.36 4.26 32.55
CA THR A 2 -11.35 3.56 33.35
C THR A 2 -10.60 2.56 32.49
N ASP A 3 -9.42 2.07 32.93
CA ASP A 3 -8.67 1.05 32.17
C ASP A 3 -9.48 -0.21 31.87
N ALA A 4 -10.43 -0.59 32.75
CA ALA A 4 -11.30 -1.73 32.53
C ALA A 4 -12.34 -1.50 31.41
N ASP A 5 -12.60 -0.26 31.03
CA ASP A 5 -13.59 0.10 29.99
C ASP A 5 -12.98 0.14 28.59
N LEU A 6 -11.63 0.24 28.46
CA LEU A 6 -10.95 0.50 27.19
C LEU A 6 -11.16 -0.63 26.18
N GLU A 7 -10.83 -1.87 26.54
CA GLU A 7 -10.98 -3.02 25.68
C GLU A 7 -12.45 -3.28 25.25
N PRO A 8 -13.44 -3.25 26.18
CA PRO A 8 -14.85 -3.30 25.81
C PRO A 8 -15.30 -2.19 24.87
N PHE A 9 -14.74 -0.99 25.00
CA PHE A 9 -15.03 0.13 24.10
C PHE A 9 -14.48 -0.11 22.69
N CYS A 10 -13.21 -0.54 22.56
CA CYS A 10 -12.62 -0.87 21.26
C CYS A 10 -13.46 -1.92 20.52
N ARG A 11 -13.86 -3.00 21.22
CA ARG A 11 -14.73 -4.05 20.65
C ARG A 11 -16.10 -3.53 20.24
N LYS A 12 -16.74 -2.72 21.09
CA LYS A 12 -18.06 -2.13 20.80
C LYS A 12 -18.02 -1.23 19.57
N MET A 13 -16.98 -0.45 19.43
CA MET A 13 -16.77 0.47 18.31
C MET A 13 -16.21 -0.24 17.06
N GLY A 14 -15.76 -1.49 17.20
CA GLY A 14 -15.13 -2.26 16.12
C GLY A 14 -13.80 -1.63 15.65
N LEU A 15 -13.02 -1.06 16.59
CA LEU A 15 -11.72 -0.45 16.29
C LEU A 15 -10.66 -1.54 16.05
N ALA A 16 -9.68 -1.22 15.22
CA ALA A 16 -8.45 -1.99 15.04
C ALA A 16 -7.43 -1.66 16.14
N MET A 17 -7.51 -0.47 16.72
CA MET A 17 -6.72 -0.07 17.89
C MET A 17 -7.00 -0.98 19.09
N ASN A 18 -5.98 -1.23 19.89
CA ASN A 18 -6.10 -1.95 21.16
C ASN A 18 -6.30 -1.00 22.37
N ALA A 19 -6.40 -1.56 23.59
CA ALA A 19 -6.59 -0.78 24.80
C ALA A 19 -5.44 0.17 25.11
N ASP A 20 -4.21 -0.19 24.77
CA ASP A 20 -3.03 0.65 25.01
C ASP A 20 -3.02 1.87 24.09
N ASP A 21 -3.36 1.68 22.82
CA ASP A 21 -3.56 2.79 21.88
C ASP A 21 -4.67 3.73 22.35
N LEU A 22 -5.82 3.16 22.75
CA LEU A 22 -6.94 3.98 23.24
C LEU A 22 -6.57 4.73 24.53
N ARG A 23 -5.68 4.20 25.36
CA ARG A 23 -5.16 4.92 26.54
C ARG A 23 -4.36 6.18 26.14
N GLU A 24 -3.55 6.10 25.08
CA GLU A 24 -2.86 7.28 24.55
C GLU A 24 -3.85 8.30 23.98
N VAL A 25 -4.92 7.86 23.32
CA VAL A 25 -6.02 8.74 22.87
C VAL A 25 -6.67 9.45 24.06
N VAL A 26 -7.04 8.72 25.11
CA VAL A 26 -7.65 9.31 26.31
C VAL A 26 -6.73 10.34 26.96
N LYS A 27 -5.44 10.06 27.04
CA LYS A 27 -4.44 10.98 27.59
C LYS A 27 -4.37 12.28 26.74
N TYR A 28 -4.22 12.16 25.44
CA TYR A 28 -4.13 13.29 24.53
C TYR A 28 -5.38 14.19 24.61
N PHE A 29 -6.59 13.62 24.55
CA PHE A 29 -7.81 14.41 24.60
C PHE A 29 -8.08 15.00 26.01
N THR A 30 -7.54 14.38 27.07
CA THR A 30 -7.54 14.98 28.41
C THR A 30 -6.67 16.25 28.46
N GLU A 31 -5.50 16.21 27.80
CA GLU A 31 -4.62 17.39 27.67
C GLU A 31 -5.24 18.48 26.77
N GLU A 32 -5.95 18.08 25.70
CA GLU A 32 -6.73 19.02 24.86
C GLU A 32 -7.97 19.61 25.57
N GLY A 33 -8.38 19.05 26.74
CA GLY A 33 -9.51 19.53 27.52
C GLY A 33 -10.89 19.27 26.88
N ARG A 34 -11.00 18.26 26.03
CA ARG A 34 -12.23 17.85 25.34
C ARG A 34 -12.29 16.34 25.09
N ASP A 35 -13.45 15.82 24.79
CA ASP A 35 -13.61 14.45 24.32
C ASP A 35 -13.38 14.33 22.81
N PRO A 36 -12.86 13.17 22.30
CA PRO A 36 -12.83 12.89 20.88
C PRO A 36 -14.24 12.70 20.34
N ASN A 37 -14.47 13.08 19.09
CA ASN A 37 -15.66 12.67 18.35
C ASN A 37 -15.40 11.38 17.56
N GLU A 38 -16.45 10.81 16.96
CA GLU A 38 -16.34 9.55 16.20
C GLU A 38 -15.38 9.67 15.00
N THR A 39 -15.39 10.78 14.29
CA THR A 39 -14.54 11.00 13.11
C THR A 39 -13.06 10.99 13.51
N GLU A 40 -12.70 11.66 14.60
CA GLU A 40 -11.33 11.65 15.13
C GLU A 40 -10.88 10.25 15.55
N LEU A 41 -11.74 9.50 16.23
CA LEU A 41 -11.44 8.11 16.61
C LEU A 41 -11.22 7.22 15.38
N ARG A 42 -12.04 7.35 14.34
CA ARG A 42 -11.89 6.58 13.09
C ARG A 42 -10.64 6.96 12.30
N ILE A 43 -10.27 8.23 12.30
CA ILE A 43 -9.02 8.70 11.68
C ILE A 43 -7.81 8.10 12.40
N LEU A 44 -7.77 8.18 13.74
CA LEU A 44 -6.69 7.60 14.53
C LEU A 44 -6.64 6.07 14.38
N ASP A 45 -7.79 5.40 14.40
CA ASP A 45 -7.91 3.97 14.16
C ASP A 45 -7.31 3.54 12.82
N THR A 46 -7.50 4.36 11.78
CA THR A 46 -6.92 4.14 10.46
C THR A 46 -5.40 4.36 10.45
N TYR A 47 -4.92 5.50 10.93
CA TYR A 47 -3.49 5.81 10.99
C TYR A 47 -2.70 4.82 11.84
N TRP A 48 -3.31 4.32 12.94
CA TRP A 48 -2.67 3.41 13.88
C TRP A 48 -3.03 1.94 13.65
N SER A 49 -3.75 1.63 12.55
CA SER A 49 -3.96 0.25 12.13
C SER A 49 -2.63 -0.42 11.76
N ASP A 50 -2.57 -1.74 11.84
CA ASP A 50 -1.36 -2.49 11.44
C ASP A 50 -1.00 -2.22 9.97
N HIS A 51 -2.00 -2.00 9.12
CA HIS A 51 -1.82 -1.67 7.71
C HIS A 51 -1.02 -0.37 7.50
N CYS A 52 -1.32 0.70 8.24
CA CYS A 52 -0.67 2.00 8.07
C CYS A 52 0.62 2.14 8.90
N ARG A 53 0.62 1.70 10.16
CA ARG A 53 1.81 1.85 11.04
C ARG A 53 2.74 0.66 11.07
N HIS A 54 2.35 -0.47 10.47
CA HIS A 54 3.15 -1.70 10.44
C HIS A 54 3.51 -2.22 11.84
N THR A 55 2.52 -2.32 12.75
CA THR A 55 2.71 -2.66 14.17
C THR A 55 3.55 -3.90 14.37
N THR A 56 3.26 -4.99 13.65
CA THR A 56 4.01 -6.25 13.72
C THR A 56 5.49 -6.05 13.42
N PHE A 57 5.82 -5.25 12.39
CA PHE A 57 7.20 -5.00 11.99
C PHE A 57 7.93 -3.99 12.88
N THR A 58 7.19 -3.09 13.54
CA THR A 58 7.76 -2.05 14.42
C THR A 58 7.77 -2.42 15.88
N THR A 59 7.14 -3.55 16.29
CA THR A 59 7.20 -4.10 17.64
C THR A 59 8.66 -4.29 18.06
N GLU A 60 9.05 -3.71 19.20
CA GLU A 60 10.40 -3.79 19.72
C GLU A 60 10.66 -5.18 20.33
N LEU A 61 11.71 -5.86 19.88
CA LEU A 61 12.12 -7.17 20.36
C LEU A 61 13.10 -7.01 21.53
N GLU A 62 12.65 -7.35 22.71
CA GLU A 62 13.46 -7.25 23.95
C GLU A 62 14.50 -8.36 24.06
N GLU A 63 14.17 -9.54 23.51
CA GLU A 63 15.01 -10.74 23.55
C GLU A 63 14.79 -11.54 22.27
N ILE A 64 15.87 -12.05 21.70
CA ILE A 64 15.84 -12.94 20.54
C ILE A 64 16.57 -14.22 20.91
N GLY A 65 15.82 -15.32 21.11
CA GLY A 65 16.35 -16.66 21.31
C GLY A 65 16.56 -17.38 20.00
N VAL A 66 17.51 -18.31 19.95
CA VAL A 66 17.74 -19.23 18.81
C VAL A 66 17.85 -20.63 19.34
N GLU A 67 16.90 -21.49 18.95
CA GLU A 67 16.92 -22.91 19.35
C GLU A 67 18.07 -23.68 18.69
N GLU A 68 18.51 -24.74 19.38
CA GLU A 68 19.57 -25.62 18.87
C GLU A 68 19.13 -26.34 17.59
N SER A 69 19.88 -26.13 16.51
CA SER A 69 19.67 -26.78 15.21
C SER A 69 20.96 -26.80 14.42
N PHE A 70 21.01 -27.54 13.30
CA PHE A 70 22.16 -27.55 12.41
C PHE A 70 22.46 -26.19 11.75
N MET A 71 21.49 -25.25 11.74
CA MET A 71 21.63 -23.89 11.21
C MET A 71 21.93 -22.85 12.29
N LYS A 72 22.03 -23.23 13.57
CA LYS A 72 22.17 -22.26 14.67
C LYS A 72 23.37 -21.33 14.50
N GLU A 73 24.52 -21.87 14.13
CA GLU A 73 25.74 -21.09 13.94
C GLU A 73 25.59 -20.04 12.82
N ASP A 74 24.93 -20.38 11.73
CA ASP A 74 24.66 -19.45 10.62
C ASP A 74 23.64 -18.36 11.02
N ILE A 75 22.61 -18.73 11.78
CA ILE A 75 21.60 -17.80 12.30
C ILE A 75 22.22 -16.83 13.28
N ASP A 76 23.01 -17.33 14.26
CA ASP A 76 23.73 -16.50 15.24
C ASP A 76 24.74 -15.58 14.51
N GLY A 77 25.43 -16.09 13.49
CA GLY A 77 26.33 -15.29 12.64
C GLY A 77 25.61 -14.14 11.93
N THR A 78 24.43 -14.41 11.40
CA THR A 78 23.59 -13.40 10.72
C THR A 78 23.06 -12.35 11.70
N LEU A 79 22.60 -12.77 12.88
CA LEU A 79 22.17 -11.86 13.93
C LEU A 79 23.32 -10.94 14.41
N ASN A 80 24.51 -11.52 14.60
CA ASN A 80 25.70 -10.76 14.96
C ASN A 80 26.10 -9.75 13.86
N LEU A 81 25.96 -10.11 12.59
CA LEU A 81 26.19 -9.21 11.48
C LEU A 81 25.20 -8.03 11.49
N TYR A 82 23.92 -8.31 11.73
CA TYR A 82 22.91 -7.27 11.89
C TYR A 82 23.26 -6.30 13.04
N LEU A 83 23.61 -6.81 14.20
CA LEU A 83 24.00 -5.98 15.35
C LEU A 83 25.25 -5.13 15.05
N LYS A 84 26.22 -5.69 14.32
CA LYS A 84 27.40 -4.97 13.84
C LYS A 84 27.01 -3.82 12.92
N MET A 85 26.14 -4.08 11.94
CA MET A 85 25.65 -3.04 11.01
C MET A 85 24.94 -1.92 11.77
N ARG A 86 24.11 -2.23 12.77
CA ARG A 86 23.45 -1.24 13.65
C ARG A 86 24.47 -0.33 14.32
N LYS A 87 25.52 -0.93 14.91
CA LYS A 87 26.59 -0.18 15.57
C LYS A 87 27.32 0.74 14.60
N GLU A 88 27.71 0.23 13.44
CA GLU A 88 28.40 1.03 12.42
C GLU A 88 27.52 2.17 11.87
N LEU A 89 26.21 2.00 11.87
CA LEU A 89 25.23 3.02 11.49
C LEU A 89 24.83 3.97 12.62
N GLY A 90 25.35 3.78 13.86
CA GLY A 90 24.99 4.59 15.03
C GLY A 90 23.53 4.41 15.47
N ARG A 91 22.94 3.22 15.25
CA ARG A 91 21.53 2.93 15.53
C ARG A 91 21.29 2.15 16.82
N GLU A 92 22.29 1.99 17.65
CA GLU A 92 22.20 1.21 18.92
C GLU A 92 21.14 1.76 19.90
N HIS A 93 20.84 3.07 19.80
CA HIS A 93 19.83 3.73 20.63
C HIS A 93 18.37 3.45 20.19
N LYS A 94 18.15 2.82 19.04
CA LYS A 94 16.81 2.46 18.53
C LYS A 94 16.46 1.04 18.96
N GLY A 95 15.17 0.74 19.18
CA GLY A 95 14.70 -0.63 19.46
C GLY A 95 15.04 -1.62 18.33
N LEU A 96 15.23 -2.87 18.68
CA LEU A 96 15.34 -3.96 17.71
C LEU A 96 13.93 -4.27 17.19
N ASN A 97 13.73 -4.35 15.91
CA ASN A 97 12.45 -4.76 15.32
C ASN A 97 12.62 -5.31 13.89
N LEU A 98 11.61 -5.96 13.36
CA LEU A 98 11.66 -6.59 12.05
C LEU A 98 11.86 -5.58 10.91
N MET A 99 11.31 -4.37 11.03
CA MET A 99 11.48 -3.29 10.03
C MET A 99 12.95 -2.84 9.96
N ASP A 100 13.61 -2.70 11.12
CA ASP A 100 15.04 -2.36 11.15
C ASP A 100 15.89 -3.49 10.53
N MET A 101 15.58 -4.74 10.84
CA MET A 101 16.24 -5.91 10.23
C MET A 101 16.08 -5.93 8.72
N ALA A 102 14.87 -5.72 8.22
CA ALA A 102 14.57 -5.74 6.78
C ALA A 102 15.29 -4.60 6.03
N THR A 103 15.47 -3.43 6.66
CA THR A 103 16.00 -2.24 5.98
C THR A 103 17.48 -1.97 6.24
N ILE A 104 18.10 -2.65 7.21
CA ILE A 104 19.48 -2.36 7.65
C ILE A 104 20.51 -2.55 6.54
N GLY A 105 20.35 -3.59 5.70
CA GLY A 105 21.25 -3.89 4.58
C GLY A 105 21.30 -2.73 3.58
N GLY A 106 20.14 -2.21 3.17
CA GLY A 106 20.05 -1.06 2.27
C GLY A 106 20.69 0.21 2.86
N ARG A 107 20.44 0.47 4.15
CA ARG A 107 21.08 1.59 4.87
C ARG A 107 22.60 1.46 4.94
N TYR A 108 23.07 0.25 5.15
CA TYR A 108 24.50 -0.06 5.22
C TYR A 108 25.19 0.13 3.86
N LEU A 109 24.60 -0.40 2.79
CA LEU A 109 25.07 -0.22 1.41
C LEU A 109 25.10 1.25 1.01
N ARG A 110 24.07 2.01 1.38
CA ARG A 110 24.03 3.45 1.13
C ARG A 110 25.16 4.20 1.84
N LYS A 111 25.43 3.88 3.12
CA LYS A 111 26.57 4.47 3.85
C LYS A 111 27.91 4.13 3.19
N ALA A 112 28.01 2.95 2.57
CA ALA A 112 29.20 2.51 1.82
C ALA A 112 29.34 3.16 0.44
N GLY A 113 28.40 4.02 -0.01
CA GLY A 113 28.43 4.65 -1.34
C GLY A 113 28.06 3.70 -2.48
N LEU A 114 27.37 2.60 -2.20
CA LEU A 114 26.95 1.62 -3.20
C LEU A 114 25.51 1.85 -3.70
N LEU A 115 24.83 2.88 -3.20
CA LEU A 115 23.48 3.28 -3.61
C LEU A 115 23.40 4.79 -3.82
N ASP A 116 24.44 5.39 -4.44
CA ASP A 116 24.53 6.84 -4.68
C ASP A 116 23.57 7.30 -5.79
N ASP A 117 23.09 6.38 -6.60
CA ASP A 117 22.07 6.59 -7.62
C ASP A 117 20.63 6.62 -7.05
N MET A 118 20.43 6.25 -5.78
CA MET A 118 19.11 6.30 -5.15
C MET A 118 18.68 7.75 -4.88
N GLU A 119 17.49 8.13 -5.36
CA GLU A 119 16.89 9.42 -5.02
C GLU A 119 16.57 9.48 -3.53
N VAL A 120 16.91 10.60 -2.90
CA VAL A 120 16.54 10.90 -1.52
C VAL A 120 15.50 12.00 -1.54
N SER A 121 14.24 11.64 -1.23
CA SER A 121 13.10 12.54 -1.23
C SER A 121 12.20 12.24 -0.03
N GLU A 122 11.40 13.22 0.39
CA GLU A 122 10.28 13.01 1.31
C GLU A 122 9.15 12.19 0.65
N GLU A 123 9.06 12.20 -0.66
CA GLU A 123 8.11 11.42 -1.44
C GLU A 123 8.75 10.06 -1.78
N ASN A 124 8.43 9.06 -0.98
CA ASN A 124 9.05 7.73 -1.02
C ASN A 124 8.05 6.59 -1.22
N ASN A 125 6.86 6.90 -1.77
CA ASN A 125 5.83 5.89 -2.07
C ASN A 125 6.31 4.84 -3.09
N ALA A 126 7.27 5.21 -3.95
CA ALA A 126 7.98 4.30 -4.83
C ALA A 126 9.50 4.42 -4.64
N CYS A 127 10.23 3.32 -4.84
CA CYS A 127 11.69 3.38 -4.88
C CYS A 127 12.14 4.06 -6.17
N SER A 128 13.00 5.06 -6.07
CA SER A 128 13.43 5.90 -7.20
C SER A 128 14.95 5.93 -7.30
N ILE A 129 15.47 5.69 -8.50
CA ILE A 129 16.90 5.78 -8.80
C ILE A 129 17.16 6.69 -10.01
N TYR A 130 18.29 7.36 -10.02
CA TYR A 130 18.77 8.11 -11.18
C TYR A 130 19.42 7.18 -12.19
N VAL A 131 19.01 7.29 -13.44
CA VAL A 131 19.58 6.54 -14.56
C VAL A 131 19.93 7.50 -15.71
N ASP A 132 20.99 7.20 -16.43
CA ASP A 132 21.34 7.90 -17.66
C ASP A 132 20.74 7.14 -18.84
N VAL A 133 19.93 7.81 -19.64
CA VAL A 133 19.24 7.24 -20.81
C VAL A 133 19.78 7.92 -22.06
N ASP A 134 20.24 7.12 -23.03
CA ASP A 134 20.61 7.62 -24.34
C ASP A 134 19.33 7.84 -25.18
N VAL A 135 19.06 9.10 -25.50
CA VAL A 135 17.94 9.50 -26.37
C VAL A 135 18.53 10.16 -27.61
N ASP A 136 18.53 9.43 -28.72
CA ASP A 136 19.07 9.88 -29.99
C ASP A 136 20.53 10.42 -29.90
N GLY A 137 21.38 9.72 -29.17
CA GLY A 137 22.79 10.08 -28.97
C GLY A 137 23.04 11.19 -27.93
N ARG A 138 22.01 11.54 -27.14
CA ARG A 138 22.14 12.49 -26.02
C ARG A 138 21.81 11.78 -24.72
N LEU A 139 22.71 11.85 -23.75
CA LEU A 139 22.46 11.33 -22.41
C LEU A 139 21.53 12.29 -21.67
N GLU A 140 20.41 11.72 -21.19
CA GLU A 140 19.43 12.39 -20.36
C GLU A 140 19.36 11.74 -18.99
N LYS A 141 19.24 12.55 -17.94
CA LYS A 141 19.04 12.08 -16.56
C LYS A 141 17.57 11.79 -16.34
N TRP A 142 17.28 10.55 -15.96
CA TRP A 142 15.91 10.10 -15.68
C TRP A 142 15.80 9.55 -14.26
N LEU A 143 14.61 9.60 -13.71
CA LEU A 143 14.20 8.84 -12.53
C LEU A 143 13.48 7.58 -13.01
N LEU A 144 14.01 6.43 -12.63
CA LEU A 144 13.36 5.13 -12.79
C LEU A 144 12.73 4.76 -11.45
N MET A 145 11.44 4.51 -11.43
CA MET A 145 10.68 4.21 -10.22
C MET A 145 10.15 2.79 -10.25
N PHE A 146 10.27 2.12 -9.13
CA PHE A 146 9.74 0.78 -8.91
C PHE A 146 8.82 0.80 -7.69
N LYS A 147 7.62 0.20 -7.84
CA LYS A 147 6.69 -0.06 -6.75
C LYS A 147 6.18 -1.48 -6.83
N ASN A 148 6.11 -2.14 -5.69
CA ASN A 148 5.32 -3.36 -5.53
C ASN A 148 4.22 -3.11 -4.49
N GLU A 149 3.04 -3.64 -4.75
CA GLU A 149 1.86 -3.50 -3.91
C GLU A 149 1.31 -4.88 -3.55
N THR A 150 1.00 -5.10 -2.28
CA THR A 150 0.27 -6.29 -1.83
C THR A 150 -1.18 -5.93 -1.56
N HIS A 151 -2.12 -6.73 -2.08
CA HIS A 151 -3.55 -6.48 -1.89
C HIS A 151 -4.28 -7.79 -1.56
N ASN A 152 -3.82 -8.47 -0.49
CA ASN A 152 -4.20 -9.82 -0.14
C ASN A 152 -5.65 -9.92 0.37
N HIS A 153 -6.00 -9.15 1.41
CA HIS A 153 -7.31 -9.20 2.05
C HIS A 153 -8.45 -8.85 1.10
N PRO A 154 -8.43 -7.73 0.37
CA PRO A 154 -9.50 -7.41 -0.57
C PRO A 154 -9.64 -8.42 -1.70
N THR A 155 -8.52 -8.98 -2.18
CA THR A 155 -8.54 -10.01 -3.25
C THR A 155 -9.14 -11.33 -2.77
N GLU A 156 -9.03 -11.64 -1.49
CA GLU A 156 -9.64 -12.84 -0.91
C GLU A 156 -11.15 -12.69 -0.73
N ILE A 157 -11.64 -11.48 -0.45
CA ILE A 157 -13.07 -11.16 -0.27
C ILE A 157 -13.78 -11.04 -1.64
N GLU A 158 -13.24 -10.20 -2.52
CA GLU A 158 -13.76 -9.96 -3.87
C GLU A 158 -12.59 -9.97 -4.87
N PRO A 159 -12.27 -11.15 -5.44
CA PRO A 159 -11.01 -11.34 -6.16
C PRO A 159 -10.82 -10.46 -7.39
N PHE A 160 -11.89 -10.13 -8.12
CA PHE A 160 -11.80 -9.29 -9.32
C PHE A 160 -11.45 -7.84 -8.95
N GLY A 161 -12.21 -7.22 -8.05
CA GLY A 161 -12.00 -5.83 -7.62
C GLY A 161 -10.71 -5.68 -6.83
N GLY A 162 -10.42 -6.63 -5.91
CA GLY A 162 -9.21 -6.61 -5.12
C GLY A 162 -7.94 -6.66 -5.98
N ALA A 163 -7.87 -7.56 -6.96
CA ALA A 163 -6.72 -7.65 -7.85
C ALA A 163 -6.64 -6.47 -8.85
N ALA A 164 -7.76 -5.93 -9.30
CA ALA A 164 -7.79 -4.73 -10.14
C ALA A 164 -7.23 -3.52 -9.37
N THR A 165 -7.66 -3.34 -8.12
CA THR A 165 -7.19 -2.26 -7.25
C THR A 165 -5.71 -2.43 -6.86
N CYS A 166 -5.22 -3.66 -6.72
CA CYS A 166 -3.80 -3.95 -6.52
C CYS A 166 -2.94 -3.28 -7.60
N LEU A 167 -3.33 -3.42 -8.88
CA LEU A 167 -2.62 -2.75 -9.96
C LEU A 167 -2.82 -1.23 -9.94
N GLY A 168 -4.05 -0.76 -9.68
CA GLY A 168 -4.36 0.67 -9.62
C GLY A 168 -3.52 1.41 -8.56
N GLY A 169 -3.45 0.88 -7.33
CA GLY A 169 -2.62 1.43 -6.26
C GLY A 169 -1.12 1.40 -6.62
N ALA A 170 -0.65 0.27 -7.15
CA ALA A 170 0.74 0.16 -7.60
C ALA A 170 1.11 1.22 -8.66
N ILE A 171 0.19 1.62 -9.53
CA ILE A 171 0.41 2.67 -10.54
C ILE A 171 0.45 4.05 -9.91
N ARG A 172 -0.46 4.35 -8.99
CA ARG A 172 -0.60 5.71 -8.42
C ARG A 172 0.56 6.12 -7.54
N ASP A 173 1.26 5.19 -6.90
CA ASP A 173 2.45 5.51 -6.12
C ASP A 173 3.58 6.13 -6.96
N PRO A 174 4.03 5.52 -8.08
CA PRO A 174 4.96 6.20 -8.98
C PRO A 174 4.37 7.46 -9.63
N LEU A 175 3.05 7.52 -9.87
CA LEU A 175 2.42 8.76 -10.32
C LEU A 175 2.56 9.87 -9.28
N SER A 176 2.42 9.58 -7.98
CA SER A 176 2.69 10.56 -6.93
C SER A 176 4.14 11.09 -7.02
N GLY A 177 5.07 10.23 -7.45
CA GLY A 177 6.44 10.60 -7.83
C GLY A 177 6.58 11.34 -9.17
N ARG A 178 5.48 11.63 -9.90
CA ARG A 178 5.38 12.24 -11.25
C ARG A 178 5.91 11.34 -12.37
N SER A 179 6.09 10.03 -12.15
CA SER A 179 6.54 9.15 -13.22
C SER A 179 5.37 8.56 -14.01
N TYR A 180 5.61 8.31 -15.29
CA TYR A 180 4.69 7.56 -16.14
C TYR A 180 5.00 6.07 -16.02
N VAL A 181 3.99 5.29 -15.58
CA VAL A 181 4.11 3.84 -15.46
C VAL A 181 3.91 3.20 -16.84
N TYR A 182 4.88 2.40 -17.28
CA TYR A 182 4.88 1.79 -18.62
C TYR A 182 4.92 0.27 -18.61
N GLN A 183 5.18 -0.36 -17.46
CA GLN A 183 5.27 -1.82 -17.34
C GLN A 183 4.72 -2.29 -16.00
N ALA A 184 3.98 -3.41 -16.04
CA ALA A 184 3.49 -4.11 -14.85
C ALA A 184 4.02 -5.55 -14.80
N MET A 185 4.02 -6.10 -13.59
CA MET A 185 4.33 -7.50 -13.28
C MET A 185 3.35 -7.99 -12.23
N ARG A 186 3.12 -9.31 -12.18
CA ARG A 186 2.24 -9.93 -11.18
C ARG A 186 2.84 -11.22 -10.66
N VAL A 187 2.99 -11.31 -9.34
CA VAL A 187 3.39 -12.54 -8.66
C VAL A 187 2.38 -12.84 -7.56
N THR A 188 1.83 -14.04 -7.55
CA THR A 188 0.73 -14.40 -6.65
C THR A 188 0.95 -15.76 -6.02
N GLY A 189 0.27 -16.02 -4.90
CA GLY A 189 0.24 -17.29 -4.21
C GLY A 189 -1.19 -17.72 -3.90
N ALA A 190 -1.51 -18.98 -4.16
CA ALA A 190 -2.80 -19.60 -3.89
C ALA A 190 -2.60 -20.99 -3.27
N GLY A 191 -3.62 -21.49 -2.58
CA GLY A 191 -3.69 -22.89 -2.18
C GLY A 191 -3.95 -23.81 -3.38
N ASP A 192 -4.25 -25.09 -3.11
CA ASP A 192 -4.50 -26.07 -4.15
C ASP A 192 -5.74 -25.72 -5.00
N ILE A 193 -5.48 -25.40 -6.27
CA ILE A 193 -6.53 -25.05 -7.25
C ILE A 193 -7.32 -26.25 -7.78
N TYR A 194 -6.83 -27.46 -7.55
CA TYR A 194 -7.50 -28.71 -7.95
C TYR A 194 -8.43 -29.23 -6.87
N LYS A 195 -8.39 -28.64 -5.66
CA LYS A 195 -9.25 -29.02 -4.54
C LYS A 195 -10.72 -28.89 -4.92
N PRO A 196 -11.54 -29.94 -4.70
CA PRO A 196 -12.98 -29.88 -4.98
C PRO A 196 -13.67 -28.74 -4.25
N VAL A 197 -14.61 -28.07 -4.90
CA VAL A 197 -15.37 -26.95 -4.29
C VAL A 197 -16.06 -27.35 -2.98
N ALA A 198 -16.52 -28.60 -2.88
CA ALA A 198 -17.14 -29.14 -1.67
C ALA A 198 -16.18 -29.24 -0.46
N GLU A 199 -14.87 -29.18 -0.69
CA GLU A 199 -13.82 -29.22 0.35
C GLU A 199 -13.30 -27.82 0.70
N THR A 200 -13.93 -26.77 0.18
CA THR A 200 -13.58 -25.39 0.53
C THR A 200 -13.83 -25.15 2.02
N LEU A 201 -12.86 -24.50 2.68
CA LEU A 201 -13.03 -24.08 4.08
C LEU A 201 -14.24 -23.16 4.23
N GLN A 202 -14.96 -23.33 5.33
CA GLN A 202 -16.10 -22.48 5.65
C GLN A 202 -15.67 -21.00 5.70
N GLY A 203 -16.48 -20.11 5.17
CA GLY A 203 -16.19 -18.67 5.10
C GLY A 203 -15.15 -18.29 4.06
N LYS A 204 -14.62 -19.23 3.26
CA LYS A 204 -13.64 -18.95 2.20
C LYS A 204 -14.23 -19.16 0.80
N LEU A 205 -13.66 -18.48 -0.20
CA LEU A 205 -13.93 -18.80 -1.59
C LEU A 205 -13.04 -19.99 -2.05
N PRO A 206 -13.50 -20.82 -3.00
CA PRO A 206 -12.67 -21.88 -3.59
C PRO A 206 -11.41 -21.28 -4.24
N GLN A 207 -10.24 -21.92 -4.04
CA GLN A 207 -8.96 -21.44 -4.57
C GLN A 207 -8.98 -21.25 -6.08
N CYS A 208 -9.60 -22.17 -6.83
CA CYS A 208 -9.77 -22.04 -8.28
C CYS A 208 -10.62 -20.82 -8.69
N VAL A 209 -11.57 -20.39 -7.86
CA VAL A 209 -12.41 -19.20 -8.12
C VAL A 209 -11.60 -17.94 -7.87
N ILE A 210 -10.88 -17.90 -6.75
CA ILE A 210 -10.02 -16.75 -6.40
C ILE A 210 -8.99 -16.54 -7.51
N THR A 211 -8.23 -17.58 -7.88
CA THR A 211 -7.19 -17.52 -8.90
C THR A 211 -7.71 -16.97 -10.25
N LYS A 212 -8.82 -17.52 -10.74
CA LYS A 212 -9.38 -17.07 -12.03
C LYS A 212 -9.88 -15.64 -12.00
N LYS A 213 -10.64 -15.28 -10.96
CA LYS A 213 -11.22 -13.93 -10.86
C LYS A 213 -10.17 -12.87 -10.58
N ALA A 214 -9.18 -13.15 -9.75
CA ALA A 214 -8.07 -12.25 -9.47
C ALA A 214 -7.23 -11.98 -10.73
N ALA A 215 -6.85 -13.04 -11.46
CA ALA A 215 -6.15 -12.89 -12.73
C ALA A 215 -6.95 -12.07 -13.74
N HIS A 216 -8.26 -12.32 -13.83
CA HIS A 216 -9.15 -11.54 -14.70
C HIS A 216 -9.25 -10.08 -14.26
N GLY A 217 -9.37 -9.78 -12.98
CA GLY A 217 -9.41 -8.40 -12.47
C GLY A 217 -8.15 -7.60 -12.80
N TYR A 218 -7.00 -8.17 -12.50
CA TYR A 218 -5.71 -7.53 -12.76
C TYR A 218 -5.47 -7.34 -14.28
N SER A 219 -5.67 -8.39 -15.07
CA SER A 219 -5.49 -8.31 -16.55
C SER A 219 -6.46 -7.35 -17.19
N SER A 220 -7.73 -7.38 -16.80
CA SER A 220 -8.76 -6.45 -17.30
C SER A 220 -8.37 -4.99 -17.03
N TYR A 221 -7.89 -4.69 -15.82
CA TYR A 221 -7.46 -3.34 -15.48
C TYR A 221 -6.28 -2.89 -16.33
N GLY A 222 -5.20 -3.67 -16.39
CA GLY A 222 -4.00 -3.37 -17.18
C GLY A 222 -4.31 -3.23 -18.67
N ASN A 223 -5.10 -4.16 -19.25
CA ASN A 223 -5.45 -4.15 -20.64
C ASN A 223 -6.30 -2.91 -21.03
N GLN A 224 -7.23 -2.48 -20.15
CA GLN A 224 -8.06 -1.29 -20.41
C GLN A 224 -7.25 0.01 -20.42
N ILE A 225 -6.26 0.14 -19.55
CA ILE A 225 -5.42 1.35 -19.50
C ILE A 225 -4.27 1.33 -20.52
N GLY A 226 -4.04 0.21 -21.19
CA GLY A 226 -2.95 0.06 -22.14
C GLY A 226 -1.58 -0.11 -21.45
N LEU A 227 -1.54 -0.79 -20.30
CA LEU A 227 -0.33 -1.11 -19.54
C LEU A 227 0.03 -2.59 -19.74
N ALA A 228 1.19 -2.84 -20.33
CA ALA A 228 1.69 -4.19 -20.52
C ALA A 228 2.05 -4.86 -19.20
N THR A 229 1.53 -6.09 -18.97
CA THR A 229 1.96 -6.94 -17.86
C THR A 229 2.89 -8.02 -18.40
N THR A 230 4.19 -7.85 -18.23
CA THR A 230 5.23 -8.62 -18.96
C THR A 230 5.75 -9.81 -18.16
N HIS A 231 5.44 -9.90 -16.87
CA HIS A 231 5.75 -11.06 -16.03
C HIS A 231 4.54 -11.43 -15.21
N VAL A 232 4.08 -12.67 -15.34
CA VAL A 232 2.97 -13.23 -14.57
C VAL A 232 3.36 -14.60 -14.04
N ARG A 233 3.31 -14.76 -12.73
CA ARG A 233 3.60 -16.04 -12.06
C ARG A 233 2.66 -16.24 -10.89
N GLU A 234 2.06 -17.43 -10.79
CA GLU A 234 1.33 -17.86 -9.60
C GLU A 234 2.03 -19.07 -9.00
N ILE A 235 2.20 -19.08 -7.69
CA ILE A 235 2.81 -20.15 -6.88
C ILE A 235 1.69 -20.81 -6.08
N TYR A 236 1.71 -22.11 -6.01
CA TYR A 236 0.70 -22.89 -5.30
C TYR A 236 1.35 -23.57 -4.09
N ASP A 237 0.86 -23.24 -2.91
CA ASP A 237 1.26 -23.82 -1.64
C ASP A 237 0.09 -23.80 -0.67
N GLU A 238 -0.06 -24.86 0.14
CA GLU A 238 -1.19 -25.00 1.06
C GLU A 238 -1.23 -23.85 2.10
N GLY A 239 -0.10 -23.26 2.44
CA GLY A 239 -0.02 -22.09 3.31
C GLY A 239 -0.84 -20.88 2.80
N TYR A 240 -0.98 -20.72 1.48
CA TYR A 240 -1.79 -19.66 0.90
C TYR A 240 -3.30 -19.90 0.98
N THR A 241 -3.75 -21.05 1.47
CA THR A 241 -5.17 -21.28 1.78
C THR A 241 -5.63 -20.43 2.96
N ALA A 242 -4.74 -20.19 3.94
CA ALA A 242 -5.02 -19.31 5.07
C ALA A 242 -5.15 -17.85 4.63
N LYS A 243 -4.24 -17.39 3.78
CA LYS A 243 -4.23 -16.03 3.23
C LYS A 243 -3.60 -16.02 1.84
N ARG A 244 -4.37 -15.61 0.83
CA ARG A 244 -3.86 -15.41 -0.53
C ARG A 244 -2.75 -14.37 -0.55
N LEU A 245 -1.74 -14.58 -1.37
CA LEU A 245 -0.77 -13.57 -1.76
C LEU A 245 -1.17 -12.96 -3.11
N GLU A 246 -1.44 -11.68 -3.16
CA GLU A 246 -1.63 -10.90 -4.38
C GLU A 246 -0.60 -9.78 -4.41
N VAL A 247 0.39 -9.87 -5.29
CA VAL A 247 1.44 -8.85 -5.47
C VAL A 247 1.41 -8.35 -6.90
N GLY A 248 1.17 -7.05 -7.03
CA GLY A 248 1.40 -6.30 -8.25
C GLY A 248 2.70 -5.51 -8.14
N ALA A 249 3.42 -5.38 -9.25
CA ALA A 249 4.59 -4.52 -9.31
C ALA A 249 4.58 -3.74 -10.62
N VAL A 250 5.15 -2.54 -10.59
CA VAL A 250 5.21 -1.67 -11.75
C VAL A 250 6.55 -0.95 -11.86
N VAL A 251 6.88 -0.57 -13.07
CA VAL A 251 8.03 0.29 -13.38
C VAL A 251 7.52 1.55 -14.07
N GLY A 252 7.94 2.70 -13.56
CA GLY A 252 7.66 4.01 -14.13
C GLY A 252 8.95 4.78 -14.39
N ALA A 253 8.88 5.81 -15.23
CA ALA A 253 10.01 6.66 -15.52
C ALA A 253 9.56 8.10 -15.79
N VAL A 254 10.44 9.05 -15.46
CA VAL A 254 10.27 10.47 -15.77
C VAL A 254 11.66 11.13 -15.91
N LYS A 255 11.77 12.13 -16.79
CA LYS A 255 12.96 12.98 -16.84
C LYS A 255 13.15 13.71 -15.51
N ALA A 256 14.34 13.63 -14.92
CA ALA A 256 14.61 14.22 -13.60
C ALA A 256 14.34 15.73 -13.55
N ASP A 257 14.59 16.47 -14.64
CA ASP A 257 14.35 17.92 -14.74
C ASP A 257 12.85 18.29 -14.88
N LYS A 258 11.95 17.29 -14.94
CA LYS A 258 10.49 17.49 -15.02
C LYS A 258 9.78 17.27 -13.69
N VAL A 259 10.52 16.90 -12.66
CA VAL A 259 9.98 16.66 -11.32
C VAL A 259 10.36 17.81 -10.39
N ARG A 260 9.36 18.39 -9.75
CA ARG A 260 9.53 19.35 -8.67
C ARG A 260 9.47 18.62 -7.34
N ARG A 261 10.44 18.83 -6.45
CA ARG A 261 10.50 18.30 -5.10
C ARG A 261 10.60 19.49 -4.13
N GLU A 262 9.47 19.96 -3.66
CA GLU A 262 9.39 21.08 -2.72
C GLU A 262 8.39 20.78 -1.61
N SER A 263 8.78 21.07 -0.37
CA SER A 263 7.86 21.00 0.76
C SER A 263 6.75 22.03 0.63
N PRO A 264 5.49 21.67 0.89
CA PRO A 264 4.38 22.62 0.93
C PRO A 264 4.62 23.78 1.91
N LYS A 265 4.03 24.93 1.63
CA LYS A 265 4.14 26.12 2.46
C LYS A 265 2.75 26.68 2.77
N PRO A 266 2.55 27.34 3.93
CA PRO A 266 1.30 28.02 4.22
C PRO A 266 0.86 28.95 3.07
N GLY A 267 -0.40 28.80 2.66
CA GLY A 267 -0.98 29.48 1.51
C GLY A 267 -0.91 28.70 0.18
N ASP A 268 -0.25 27.55 0.15
CA ASP A 268 -0.42 26.58 -0.95
C ASP A 268 -1.80 25.90 -0.84
N VAL A 269 -2.30 25.40 -1.95
CA VAL A 269 -3.61 24.74 -2.03
C VAL A 269 -3.48 23.28 -2.35
N VAL A 270 -4.42 22.48 -1.84
CA VAL A 270 -4.51 21.05 -2.11
C VAL A 270 -5.69 20.78 -3.03
N LEU A 271 -5.40 20.21 -4.17
CA LEU A 271 -6.40 19.78 -5.15
C LEU A 271 -6.55 18.27 -5.10
N MET A 272 -7.79 17.80 -5.09
CA MET A 272 -8.17 16.42 -5.30
C MET A 272 -8.63 16.25 -6.74
N LEU A 273 -8.11 15.26 -7.44
CA LEU A 273 -8.42 14.98 -8.83
C LEU A 273 -8.72 13.50 -9.07
N GLY A 274 -9.57 13.23 -10.08
CA GLY A 274 -9.94 11.87 -10.48
C GLY A 274 -11.34 11.46 -10.04
N GLY A 275 -11.48 10.23 -9.55
CA GLY A 275 -12.76 9.63 -9.22
C GLY A 275 -13.49 10.29 -8.04
N ARG A 276 -14.80 10.04 -7.95
CA ARG A 276 -15.64 10.54 -6.85
C ARG A 276 -15.64 9.57 -5.66
N THR A 277 -15.93 10.10 -4.48
CA THR A 277 -15.98 9.36 -3.21
C THR A 277 -17.33 8.63 -3.04
N GLY A 278 -17.27 7.37 -2.69
CA GLY A 278 -18.40 6.52 -2.31
C GLY A 278 -18.16 5.81 -0.97
N ARG A 279 -18.95 4.78 -0.67
CA ARG A 279 -18.77 3.90 0.50
C ARG A 279 -17.83 2.72 0.22
N ASP A 280 -17.30 2.61 -0.99
CA ASP A 280 -16.33 1.60 -1.35
C ASP A 280 -14.99 1.85 -0.65
N GLY A 281 -14.42 0.81 -0.04
CA GLY A 281 -13.18 0.88 0.71
C GLY A 281 -13.29 1.48 2.12
N ILE A 282 -14.50 1.73 2.64
CA ILE A 282 -14.63 2.17 4.04
C ILE A 282 -14.18 1.05 4.97
N GLY A 283 -13.16 1.35 5.78
CA GLY A 283 -12.58 0.39 6.70
C GLY A 283 -11.63 -0.62 6.05
N GLY A 284 -11.17 -0.41 4.81
CA GLY A 284 -10.23 -1.31 4.13
C GLY A 284 -8.92 -1.49 4.88
N ALA A 285 -8.30 -0.40 5.33
CA ALA A 285 -7.08 -0.44 6.13
C ALA A 285 -7.27 -1.15 7.47
N THR A 286 -8.33 -0.81 8.21
CA THR A 286 -8.64 -1.42 9.51
C THR A 286 -9.08 -2.87 9.35
N GLY A 287 -9.84 -3.21 8.32
CA GLY A 287 -10.25 -4.59 8.00
C GLY A 287 -9.07 -5.49 7.64
N SER A 288 -8.11 -4.96 6.87
CA SER A 288 -6.87 -5.67 6.53
C SER A 288 -5.99 -5.96 7.75
N SER A 289 -6.20 -5.24 8.85
CA SER A 289 -5.49 -5.40 10.14
C SER A 289 -6.18 -6.38 11.10
N LYS A 290 -7.34 -6.94 10.73
CA LYS A 290 -8.11 -7.86 11.57
C LYS A 290 -7.93 -9.31 11.12
N GLU A 291 -8.21 -10.24 12.04
CA GLU A 291 -8.27 -11.66 11.71
C GLU A 291 -9.42 -11.95 10.74
N TYR A 292 -9.16 -12.86 9.81
CA TYR A 292 -10.17 -13.36 8.90
C TYR A 292 -11.07 -14.37 9.64
N THR A 293 -12.38 -14.15 9.62
CA THR A 293 -13.38 -15.02 10.24
C THR A 293 -14.27 -15.66 9.18
N GLU A 294 -15.08 -16.63 9.59
CA GLU A 294 -16.06 -17.28 8.71
C GLU A 294 -17.11 -16.30 8.14
N GLU A 295 -17.36 -15.20 8.84
CA GLU A 295 -18.33 -14.15 8.43
C GLU A 295 -17.69 -13.06 7.54
N SER A 296 -16.37 -13.09 7.34
CA SER A 296 -15.66 -12.01 6.63
C SER A 296 -16.14 -11.81 5.18
N LEU A 297 -16.52 -12.89 4.47
CA LEU A 297 -17.07 -12.77 3.12
C LEU A 297 -18.39 -11.98 3.07
N GLU A 298 -19.21 -12.07 4.10
CA GLU A 298 -20.52 -11.41 4.17
C GLU A 298 -20.39 -9.97 4.69
N THR A 299 -19.48 -9.73 5.62
CA THR A 299 -19.37 -8.46 6.36
C THR A 299 -18.38 -7.48 5.73
N CYS A 300 -17.30 -7.95 5.09
CA CYS A 300 -16.21 -7.11 4.59
C CYS A 300 -16.39 -6.64 3.13
N GLY A 301 -17.54 -6.87 2.51
CA GLY A 301 -17.77 -6.49 1.11
C GLY A 301 -17.61 -4.99 0.81
N SER A 302 -17.92 -4.13 1.80
CA SER A 302 -17.74 -2.68 1.70
C SER A 302 -16.27 -2.22 1.83
N GLU A 303 -15.42 -3.05 2.43
CA GLU A 303 -13.98 -2.78 2.60
C GLU A 303 -13.21 -2.92 1.28
N VAL A 304 -13.79 -3.58 0.27
CA VAL A 304 -13.17 -3.77 -1.03
C VAL A 304 -13.43 -2.57 -1.93
N GLN A 305 -12.35 -1.96 -2.38
CA GLN A 305 -12.39 -0.87 -3.33
C GLN A 305 -12.82 -1.37 -4.72
N LYS A 306 -13.43 -0.48 -5.50
CA LYS A 306 -13.88 -0.75 -6.87
C LYS A 306 -13.03 0.04 -7.86
N GLY A 307 -12.15 -0.65 -8.59
CA GLY A 307 -11.28 -0.04 -9.58
C GLY A 307 -12.03 0.52 -10.80
N ASN A 308 -11.54 1.65 -11.34
CA ASN A 308 -12.03 2.30 -12.54
C ASN A 308 -10.87 2.61 -13.50
N ALA A 309 -10.45 1.61 -14.27
CA ALA A 309 -9.30 1.69 -15.17
C ALA A 309 -9.35 2.90 -16.15
N PRO A 310 -10.49 3.28 -16.75
CA PRO A 310 -10.56 4.49 -17.59
C PRO A 310 -10.18 5.78 -16.86
N GLU A 311 -10.54 5.92 -15.58
CA GLU A 311 -10.16 7.09 -14.78
C GLU A 311 -8.65 7.10 -14.50
N GLU A 312 -8.08 5.95 -14.14
CA GLU A 312 -6.64 5.77 -13.98
C GLU A 312 -5.86 6.15 -15.25
N ARG A 313 -6.39 5.78 -16.43
CA ARG A 313 -5.76 6.15 -17.69
C ARG A 313 -5.68 7.65 -17.91
N LYS A 314 -6.71 8.40 -17.52
CA LYS A 314 -6.70 9.87 -17.61
C LYS A 314 -5.64 10.47 -16.68
N LEU A 315 -5.55 9.97 -15.43
CA LEU A 315 -4.53 10.39 -14.46
C LEU A 315 -3.12 10.15 -15.00
N GLN A 316 -2.84 8.97 -15.53
CA GLN A 316 -1.55 8.68 -16.17
C GLN A 316 -1.21 9.64 -17.32
N ARG A 317 -2.20 10.00 -18.15
CA ARG A 317 -2.00 10.95 -19.26
C ARG A 317 -1.69 12.34 -18.75
N LEU A 318 -2.40 12.81 -17.71
CA LEU A 318 -2.16 14.10 -17.08
C LEU A 318 -0.73 14.18 -16.51
N PHE A 319 -0.34 13.21 -15.69
CA PHE A 319 0.97 13.17 -15.04
C PHE A 319 2.14 12.91 -16.01
N ARG A 320 1.87 12.47 -17.24
CA ARG A 320 2.90 12.37 -18.29
C ARG A 320 3.31 13.73 -18.85
N ARG A 321 2.55 14.78 -18.60
CA ARG A 321 2.76 16.13 -19.16
C ARG A 321 3.74 16.93 -18.30
N PRO A 322 4.91 17.32 -18.84
CA PRO A 322 5.93 18.05 -18.06
C PRO A 322 5.44 19.40 -17.54
N GLU A 323 4.56 20.08 -18.29
CA GLU A 323 3.94 21.35 -17.89
C GLU A 323 3.07 21.19 -16.63
N VAL A 324 2.44 20.03 -16.45
CA VAL A 324 1.62 19.70 -15.28
C VAL A 324 2.50 19.33 -14.09
N THR A 325 3.46 18.41 -14.29
CA THR A 325 4.29 17.90 -13.19
C THR A 325 5.16 18.96 -12.54
N LYS A 326 5.53 20.00 -13.27
CA LYS A 326 6.30 21.14 -12.75
C LYS A 326 5.51 22.05 -11.81
N LEU A 327 4.18 22.04 -11.88
CA LEU A 327 3.32 22.80 -10.96
C LEU A 327 3.17 22.08 -9.61
N ILE A 328 3.33 20.76 -9.56
CA ILE A 328 3.09 19.93 -8.39
C ILE A 328 4.30 19.98 -7.45
N LYS A 329 4.14 20.52 -6.25
CA LYS A 329 5.16 20.50 -5.19
C LYS A 329 5.26 19.14 -4.53
N LYS A 330 4.12 18.58 -4.10
CA LYS A 330 3.99 17.27 -3.47
C LYS A 330 2.69 16.61 -3.92
N SER A 331 2.66 15.28 -3.97
CA SER A 331 1.49 14.52 -4.38
C SER A 331 1.39 13.23 -3.58
N ASN A 332 0.18 12.76 -3.37
CA ASN A 332 -0.09 11.45 -2.78
C ASN A 332 -1.26 10.78 -3.49
N ASP A 333 -1.30 9.45 -3.49
CA ASP A 333 -2.44 8.69 -3.98
C ASP A 333 -3.52 8.52 -2.91
N PHE A 334 -4.72 8.14 -3.31
CA PHE A 334 -5.78 7.75 -2.40
C PHE A 334 -5.80 6.24 -2.26
N GLY A 335 -5.10 5.74 -1.27
CA GLY A 335 -5.14 4.37 -0.80
C GLY A 335 -5.84 4.27 0.55
N ALA A 336 -5.21 3.57 1.48
CA ALA A 336 -5.68 3.39 2.85
C ALA A 336 -6.01 4.72 3.53
N GLY A 337 -7.14 4.77 4.21
CA GLY A 337 -7.58 5.93 4.99
C GLY A 337 -8.14 7.11 4.20
N GLY A 338 -8.25 7.00 2.89
CA GLY A 338 -8.93 7.97 2.04
C GLY A 338 -8.41 9.41 2.20
N VAL A 339 -9.32 10.38 2.32
CA VAL A 339 -9.00 11.81 2.45
C VAL A 339 -8.08 12.08 3.65
N SER A 340 -8.31 11.41 4.79
CA SER A 340 -7.56 11.66 6.02
C SER A 340 -6.07 11.34 5.87
N VAL A 341 -5.71 10.28 5.17
CA VAL A 341 -4.33 9.86 4.94
C VAL A 341 -3.76 10.52 3.68
N ALA A 342 -4.44 10.41 2.54
CA ALA A 342 -3.92 10.92 1.26
C ALA A 342 -3.64 12.43 1.26
N ILE A 343 -4.46 13.21 1.95
CA ILE A 343 -4.25 14.65 2.12
C ILE A 343 -3.45 14.93 3.38
N GLY A 344 -3.77 14.25 4.49
CA GLY A 344 -3.15 14.48 5.78
C GLY A 344 -1.62 14.29 5.80
N GLU A 345 -1.07 13.43 4.95
CA GLU A 345 0.37 13.17 4.83
C GLU A 345 1.13 14.17 3.94
N LEU A 346 0.42 15.08 3.28
CA LEU A 346 1.08 16.04 2.40
C LEU A 346 1.91 17.06 3.17
N THR A 347 1.44 17.48 4.36
CA THR A 347 2.15 18.46 5.21
C THR A 347 1.59 18.44 6.64
N ASP A 348 2.28 19.10 7.56
CA ASP A 348 1.96 19.08 9.00
C ASP A 348 0.73 19.91 9.36
N GLY A 349 0.46 20.99 8.62
CA GLY A 349 -0.68 21.89 8.88
C GLY A 349 -1.65 21.95 7.72
N LEU A 350 -2.92 21.57 7.94
CA LEU A 350 -3.95 21.47 6.91
C LEU A 350 -5.34 21.84 7.43
N ASP A 351 -6.06 22.62 6.64
CA ASP A 351 -7.50 22.82 6.74
C ASP A 351 -8.20 22.12 5.58
N ILE A 352 -8.89 21.01 5.86
CA ILE A 352 -9.51 20.12 4.86
C ILE A 352 -11.03 20.33 4.87
N TYR A 353 -11.63 20.55 3.71
CA TYR A 353 -13.06 20.85 3.53
C TYR A 353 -13.80 19.64 2.97
N LEU A 354 -14.38 18.82 3.84
CA LEU A 354 -15.02 17.57 3.44
C LEU A 354 -16.28 17.75 2.58
N ASP A 355 -16.97 18.87 2.74
CA ASP A 355 -18.13 19.22 1.92
C ASP A 355 -17.79 19.61 0.47
N ARG A 356 -16.50 19.88 0.19
CA ARG A 356 -16.00 20.09 -1.18
C ARG A 356 -15.54 18.80 -1.87
N VAL A 357 -15.43 17.69 -1.14
CA VAL A 357 -15.00 16.39 -1.70
C VAL A 357 -16.06 15.87 -2.67
N PRO A 358 -15.75 15.62 -3.96
CA PRO A 358 -16.70 15.10 -4.93
C PRO A 358 -17.24 13.73 -4.52
N VAL A 359 -18.55 13.54 -4.62
CA VAL A 359 -19.24 12.31 -4.18
C VAL A 359 -19.94 11.60 -5.34
N LYS A 360 -19.98 10.27 -5.29
CA LYS A 360 -20.70 9.41 -6.25
C LYS A 360 -22.22 9.55 -6.11
N TYR A 361 -22.68 9.81 -4.88
CA TYR A 361 -24.09 9.95 -4.51
C TYR A 361 -24.23 10.69 -3.19
N ASN A 362 -25.38 11.30 -2.94
CA ASN A 362 -25.67 12.02 -1.71
C ASN A 362 -25.81 11.08 -0.50
N GLY A 363 -25.61 11.63 0.71
CA GLY A 363 -25.88 10.93 1.97
C GLY A 363 -24.65 10.32 2.63
N LEU A 364 -23.43 10.67 2.17
CA LEU A 364 -22.21 10.39 2.94
C LEU A 364 -22.09 11.40 4.08
N ASN A 365 -21.79 10.89 5.27
CA ASN A 365 -21.48 11.73 6.43
C ASN A 365 -20.00 12.13 6.45
N ALA A 366 -19.62 13.01 7.40
CA ALA A 366 -18.26 13.51 7.51
C ALA A 366 -17.22 12.40 7.72
N THR A 367 -17.53 11.41 8.56
CA THR A 367 -16.65 10.28 8.82
C THR A 367 -16.44 9.44 7.56
N GLU A 368 -17.52 9.09 6.86
CA GLU A 368 -17.45 8.33 5.60
C GLU A 368 -16.61 9.08 4.55
N LEU A 369 -16.75 10.42 4.44
CA LEU A 369 -15.94 11.24 3.53
C LEU A 369 -14.46 11.25 3.91
N ALA A 370 -14.16 11.31 5.21
CA ALA A 370 -12.79 11.37 5.72
C ALA A 370 -12.01 10.07 5.47
N ILE A 371 -12.64 8.89 5.59
CA ILE A 371 -11.94 7.59 5.58
C ILE A 371 -12.27 6.68 4.39
N SER A 372 -13.13 7.10 3.45
CA SER A 372 -13.42 6.29 2.26
C SER A 372 -12.21 6.16 1.36
N GLU A 373 -11.88 4.93 1.00
CA GLU A 373 -10.74 4.56 0.15
C GLU A 373 -11.13 4.40 -1.33
N SER A 374 -12.18 5.11 -1.80
CA SER A 374 -12.53 5.13 -3.22
C SER A 374 -11.32 5.43 -4.08
N GLN A 375 -11.09 4.61 -5.10
CA GLN A 375 -9.86 4.57 -5.88
C GLN A 375 -9.84 5.57 -7.03
N GLU A 376 -8.73 5.61 -7.77
CA GLU A 376 -8.43 6.48 -8.90
C GLU A 376 -8.56 7.96 -8.56
N ARG A 377 -8.07 8.32 -7.38
CA ARG A 377 -7.97 9.70 -6.90
C ARG A 377 -6.51 10.04 -6.60
N MET A 378 -6.12 11.27 -6.84
CA MET A 378 -4.82 11.81 -6.46
C MET A 378 -5.01 13.11 -5.69
N SER A 379 -4.13 13.39 -4.75
CA SER A 379 -3.99 14.70 -4.12
C SER A 379 -2.70 15.36 -4.60
N VAL A 380 -2.76 16.64 -4.89
CA VAL A 380 -1.59 17.44 -5.29
C VAL A 380 -1.57 18.75 -4.55
N VAL A 381 -0.36 19.19 -4.19
CA VAL A 381 -0.13 20.54 -3.64
C VAL A 381 0.44 21.41 -4.75
N VAL A 382 -0.21 22.52 -5.00
CA VAL A 382 0.23 23.53 -5.95
C VAL A 382 0.26 24.91 -5.28
N GLU A 383 1.02 25.85 -5.85
CA GLU A 383 0.94 27.24 -5.39
C GLU A 383 -0.43 27.81 -5.75
N ALA A 384 -1.04 28.63 -4.87
CA ALA A 384 -2.36 29.21 -5.12
C ALA A 384 -2.46 29.97 -6.45
N LYS A 385 -1.36 30.60 -6.92
CA LYS A 385 -1.32 31.28 -8.22
C LYS A 385 -1.44 30.33 -9.42
N ASP A 386 -1.06 29.06 -9.25
CA ASP A 386 -0.99 28.05 -10.32
C ASP A 386 -2.27 27.18 -10.34
N GLU A 387 -3.18 27.35 -9.37
CA GLU A 387 -4.41 26.57 -9.21
C GLU A 387 -5.26 26.53 -10.48
N ALA A 388 -5.57 27.72 -11.02
CA ALA A 388 -6.44 27.82 -12.20
C ALA A 388 -5.83 27.13 -13.44
N GLU A 389 -4.52 27.32 -13.68
CA GLU A 389 -3.82 26.69 -14.78
C GLU A 389 -3.80 25.15 -14.62
N PHE A 390 -3.54 24.66 -13.41
CA PHE A 390 -3.56 23.23 -13.12
C PHE A 390 -4.95 22.61 -13.37
N MET A 391 -6.02 23.29 -12.93
CA MET A 391 -7.39 22.85 -13.18
C MET A 391 -7.73 22.78 -14.67
N GLU A 392 -7.26 23.73 -15.48
CA GLU A 392 -7.43 23.69 -16.95
C GLU A 392 -6.77 22.46 -17.56
N TYR A 393 -5.59 22.08 -17.10
CA TYR A 393 -4.95 20.85 -17.55
C TYR A 393 -5.76 19.60 -17.18
N CYS A 394 -6.32 19.52 -15.98
CA CYS A 394 -7.20 18.44 -15.56
C CYS A 394 -8.44 18.34 -16.47
N HIS A 395 -9.12 19.47 -16.72
CA HIS A 395 -10.29 19.53 -17.59
C HIS A 395 -9.96 19.11 -19.03
N SER A 396 -8.77 19.43 -19.53
CA SER A 396 -8.32 19.01 -20.87
C SER A 396 -8.21 17.49 -21.05
N GLU A 397 -8.03 16.75 -19.94
CA GLU A 397 -8.02 15.29 -19.90
C GLU A 397 -9.37 14.69 -19.41
N ASN A 398 -10.41 15.52 -19.25
CA ASN A 398 -11.71 15.15 -18.66
C ASN A 398 -11.58 14.56 -17.25
N ILE A 399 -10.73 15.14 -16.43
CA ILE A 399 -10.55 14.80 -15.01
C ILE A 399 -11.31 15.83 -14.18
N GLU A 400 -12.15 15.36 -13.26
CA GLU A 400 -12.74 16.19 -12.23
C GLU A 400 -11.65 16.62 -11.23
N VAL A 401 -11.61 17.91 -10.89
CA VAL A 401 -10.64 18.48 -9.96
C VAL A 401 -11.31 19.48 -9.03
N THR A 402 -10.98 19.41 -7.75
CA THR A 402 -11.59 20.26 -6.73
C THR A 402 -10.56 20.71 -5.70
N HIS A 403 -10.61 21.98 -5.30
CA HIS A 403 -9.85 22.52 -4.17
C HIS A 403 -10.49 22.01 -2.86
N VAL A 404 -9.78 21.16 -2.15
CA VAL A 404 -10.31 20.45 -0.97
C VAL A 404 -9.58 20.79 0.33
N ALA A 405 -8.41 21.41 0.27
CA ALA A 405 -7.72 21.84 1.49
C ALA A 405 -6.77 23.03 1.24
N ASP A 406 -6.47 23.74 2.32
CA ASP A 406 -5.45 24.80 2.39
C ASP A 406 -4.30 24.35 3.30
N VAL A 407 -3.07 24.66 2.89
CA VAL A 407 -1.88 24.47 3.72
C VAL A 407 -1.76 25.60 4.73
N THR A 408 -1.58 25.26 6.00
CA THR A 408 -1.50 26.20 7.13
C THR A 408 -0.19 26.04 7.91
N ASP A 409 0.07 26.94 8.84
CA ASP A 409 1.18 26.89 9.79
C ASP A 409 0.77 26.35 11.18
N THR A 410 -0.40 25.74 11.28
CA THR A 410 -0.98 25.34 12.58
C THR A 410 -0.38 24.08 13.18
N GLU A 411 0.36 23.29 12.39
CA GLU A 411 0.84 21.93 12.75
C GLU A 411 -0.31 21.00 13.20
N ARG A 412 -1.52 21.27 12.67
CA ARG A 412 -2.73 20.48 12.96
C ARG A 412 -3.43 20.06 11.68
N MET A 413 -3.96 18.87 11.66
CA MET A 413 -4.90 18.41 10.66
C MET A 413 -6.31 18.73 11.15
N ARG A 414 -6.94 19.72 10.54
CA ARG A 414 -8.33 20.11 10.82
C ARG A 414 -9.22 19.74 9.65
N MET A 415 -10.38 19.17 9.95
CA MET A 415 -11.39 18.85 8.94
C MET A 415 -12.68 19.56 9.24
N PHE A 416 -13.24 20.18 8.20
CA PHE A 416 -14.47 20.93 8.24
C PHE A 416 -15.56 20.22 7.44
N TYR A 417 -16.78 20.21 7.95
CA TYR A 417 -17.96 19.78 7.23
C TYR A 417 -19.08 20.81 7.43
N GLY A 418 -19.31 21.63 6.41
CA GLY A 418 -20.04 22.88 6.56
C GLY A 418 -19.34 23.78 7.57
N ASP A 419 -20.10 24.33 8.52
CA ASP A 419 -19.58 25.23 9.56
C ASP A 419 -19.00 24.48 10.79
N LYS A 420 -18.89 23.16 10.74
CA LYS A 420 -18.43 22.34 11.89
C LYS A 420 -17.03 21.82 11.67
N ILE A 421 -16.20 21.91 12.71
CA ILE A 421 -14.94 21.19 12.80
C ILE A 421 -15.29 19.75 13.24
N VAL A 422 -14.97 18.78 12.39
CA VAL A 422 -15.25 17.36 12.63
C VAL A 422 -13.99 16.55 12.97
N ALA A 423 -12.81 17.14 12.79
CA ALA A 423 -11.55 16.65 13.33
C ALA A 423 -10.61 17.83 13.57
N ASP A 424 -9.85 17.79 14.67
CA ASP A 424 -8.81 18.76 15.01
C ASP A 424 -7.73 18.06 15.82
N LEU A 425 -6.70 17.55 15.12
CA LEU A 425 -5.65 16.71 15.67
C LEU A 425 -4.27 17.34 15.43
N GLN A 426 -3.44 17.36 16.45
CA GLN A 426 -2.04 17.74 16.29
C GLN A 426 -1.32 16.73 15.41
N ARG A 427 -0.55 17.18 14.43
CA ARG A 427 0.23 16.30 13.55
C ARG A 427 1.16 15.39 14.34
N LYS A 428 1.86 15.95 15.31
CA LYS A 428 2.74 15.19 16.22
C LYS A 428 2.04 14.03 16.94
N PHE A 429 0.75 14.20 17.27
CA PHE A 429 0.00 13.12 17.91
C PHE A 429 -0.35 12.01 16.93
N ILE A 430 -0.80 12.36 15.73
CA ILE A 430 -1.04 11.38 14.66
C ILE A 430 0.23 10.56 14.40
N ASP A 431 1.38 11.24 14.26
CA ASP A 431 2.68 10.64 13.96
C ASP A 431 3.30 9.85 15.13
N SER A 432 2.74 9.95 16.34
CA SER A 432 3.18 9.12 17.47
C SER A 432 2.95 7.63 17.22
N ALA A 433 2.04 7.32 16.28
CA ALA A 433 1.65 5.97 15.89
C ALA A 433 1.15 5.10 17.07
N GLY A 434 0.52 5.73 18.09
CA GLY A 434 -0.07 5.05 19.24
C GLY A 434 0.93 4.51 20.25
N ALA A 435 0.53 3.47 20.96
CA ALA A 435 1.34 2.84 21.98
C ALA A 435 2.50 2.04 21.37
N LYS A 436 3.64 2.01 22.07
CA LYS A 436 4.75 1.11 21.74
C LYS A 436 4.42 -0.32 22.13
N HIS A 437 4.78 -1.24 21.23
CA HIS A 437 4.61 -2.68 21.47
C HIS A 437 5.97 -3.34 21.70
N PHE A 438 5.99 -4.32 22.60
CA PHE A 438 7.18 -5.08 22.96
C PHE A 438 6.88 -6.58 22.87
N ALA A 439 7.87 -7.37 22.43
CA ALA A 439 7.76 -8.81 22.36
C ALA A 439 9.10 -9.49 22.58
N LYS A 440 9.04 -10.78 22.89
CA LYS A 440 10.18 -11.69 22.82
C LYS A 440 10.04 -12.53 21.59
N ALA A 441 11.14 -12.76 20.89
CA ALA A 441 11.17 -13.59 19.70
C ALA A 441 12.02 -14.83 19.95
N GLU A 442 11.60 -15.97 19.41
CA GLU A 442 12.36 -17.21 19.41
C GLU A 442 12.40 -17.75 17.98
N ILE A 443 13.60 -17.99 17.49
CA ILE A 443 13.82 -18.62 16.19
C ILE A 443 13.85 -20.12 16.42
N ALA A 444 12.80 -20.80 15.99
CA ALA A 444 12.65 -22.24 16.16
C ALA A 444 13.73 -23.03 15.44
N ALA A 445 14.00 -24.25 15.93
CA ALA A 445 14.94 -25.18 15.33
C ALA A 445 14.57 -25.48 13.88
N VAL A 446 15.54 -25.35 12.97
CA VAL A 446 15.34 -25.64 11.56
C VAL A 446 15.35 -27.17 11.34
N GLU A 447 14.31 -27.68 10.68
CA GLU A 447 14.25 -29.09 10.29
C GLU A 447 15.32 -29.45 9.23
N GLU A 448 15.94 -30.61 9.34
CA GLU A 448 16.88 -31.15 8.34
C GLU A 448 16.15 -31.59 7.05
N LYS A 449 15.34 -30.67 6.49
CA LYS A 449 14.60 -30.93 5.25
C LYS A 449 15.04 -29.94 4.19
N ASN A 450 15.68 -30.43 3.14
CA ASN A 450 16.03 -29.56 2.03
C ASN A 450 14.76 -29.23 1.22
N PRO A 451 14.27 -27.96 1.22
CA PRO A 451 13.07 -27.59 0.49
C PRO A 451 13.20 -27.70 -1.03
N PHE A 452 14.43 -27.76 -1.55
CA PHE A 452 14.71 -27.97 -2.97
C PHE A 452 14.78 -29.45 -3.39
N CYS A 453 14.80 -30.39 -2.42
CA CYS A 453 14.81 -31.85 -2.67
C CYS A 453 13.38 -32.40 -2.61
N ARG A 454 12.57 -32.04 -3.59
CA ARG A 454 11.21 -32.56 -3.71
C ARG A 454 11.25 -34.00 -4.20
N LYS A 455 10.60 -34.94 -3.47
CA LYS A 455 10.36 -36.29 -3.94
C LYS A 455 9.13 -36.30 -4.85
N VAL A 456 9.32 -36.75 -6.09
CA VAL A 456 8.23 -36.97 -7.03
C VAL A 456 7.83 -38.46 -6.93
N GLU A 457 6.55 -38.72 -6.68
CA GLU A 457 5.99 -40.05 -6.57
C GLU A 457 5.94 -40.77 -7.94
N GLY A 458 5.97 -42.07 -7.92
CA GLY A 458 5.92 -42.97 -9.09
C GLY A 458 6.89 -44.12 -8.98
N GLU A 459 6.51 -45.29 -9.52
CA GLU A 459 7.35 -46.49 -9.56
C GLU A 459 8.31 -46.44 -10.76
N THR A 460 7.84 -45.92 -11.90
CA THR A 460 8.62 -45.80 -13.13
C THR A 460 9.06 -44.38 -13.40
N LEU A 461 10.10 -44.18 -14.21
CA LEU A 461 10.53 -42.88 -14.68
C LEU A 461 9.40 -42.12 -15.40
N LYS A 462 8.60 -42.86 -16.19
CA LYS A 462 7.44 -42.27 -16.90
C LYS A 462 6.42 -41.69 -15.93
N GLU A 463 6.08 -42.46 -14.88
CA GLU A 463 5.14 -41.99 -13.86
C GLU A 463 5.68 -40.78 -13.10
N LYS A 464 6.95 -40.80 -12.70
CA LYS A 464 7.61 -39.67 -12.05
C LYS A 464 7.59 -38.41 -12.93
N LEU A 465 7.85 -38.54 -14.22
CA LEU A 465 7.80 -37.42 -15.16
C LEU A 465 6.36 -36.87 -15.30
N LEU A 466 5.37 -37.77 -15.44
CA LEU A 466 3.96 -37.34 -15.57
C LEU A 466 3.48 -36.66 -14.28
N ASN A 467 3.78 -37.23 -13.12
CA ASN A 467 3.39 -36.65 -11.83
C ASN A 467 4.06 -35.27 -11.60
N ASN A 468 5.35 -35.16 -11.97
CA ASN A 468 6.03 -33.86 -11.89
C ASN A 468 5.40 -32.83 -12.83
N LEU A 469 5.07 -33.18 -14.07
CA LEU A 469 4.44 -32.28 -15.03
C LEU A 469 2.98 -31.94 -14.68
N SER A 470 2.33 -32.75 -13.84
CA SER A 470 0.95 -32.48 -13.35
C SER A 470 0.92 -31.58 -12.15
N ASP A 471 2.07 -31.27 -11.53
CA ASP A 471 2.14 -30.36 -10.40
C ASP A 471 1.83 -28.93 -10.83
N ALA A 472 0.99 -28.22 -10.06
CA ALA A 472 0.55 -26.87 -10.36
C ALA A 472 1.71 -25.85 -10.47
N ASN A 473 2.82 -26.08 -9.75
CA ASN A 473 4.02 -25.23 -9.82
C ASN A 473 4.94 -25.56 -11.01
N VAL A 474 4.74 -26.70 -11.67
CA VAL A 474 5.56 -27.19 -12.79
C VAL A 474 4.82 -27.08 -14.12
N VAL A 475 3.51 -27.34 -14.12
CA VAL A 475 2.67 -27.24 -15.31
C VAL A 475 2.75 -25.86 -15.96
N SER A 476 2.59 -25.82 -17.28
CA SER A 476 2.56 -24.55 -18.00
C SER A 476 1.45 -23.63 -17.52
N GLN A 477 1.79 -22.41 -17.14
CA GLN A 477 0.85 -21.36 -16.79
C GLN A 477 0.41 -20.49 -17.99
N LYS A 478 0.60 -20.98 -19.22
CA LYS A 478 0.30 -20.26 -20.45
C LYS A 478 -1.14 -19.72 -20.47
N GLY A 479 -2.14 -20.53 -20.07
CA GLY A 479 -3.53 -20.10 -20.04
C GLY A 479 -3.80 -18.94 -19.04
N LEU A 480 -3.01 -18.84 -17.96
CA LEU A 480 -3.04 -17.70 -17.06
C LEU A 480 -2.38 -16.48 -17.71
N ILE A 481 -1.19 -16.66 -18.29
CA ILE A 481 -0.37 -15.59 -18.87
C ILE A 481 -1.08 -14.94 -20.06
N GLU A 482 -1.77 -15.70 -20.91
CA GLU A 482 -2.47 -15.19 -22.09
C GLU A 482 -3.68 -14.30 -21.78
N MET A 483 -4.11 -14.19 -20.52
CA MET A 483 -5.12 -13.20 -20.11
C MET A 483 -4.55 -11.78 -20.08
N PHE A 484 -3.23 -11.64 -19.99
CA PHE A 484 -2.49 -10.39 -19.87
C PHE A 484 -1.88 -10.02 -21.21
N ASP A 485 -2.18 -8.82 -21.69
CA ASP A 485 -1.56 -8.33 -22.92
C ASP A 485 -0.18 -7.75 -22.60
N SER A 486 0.85 -8.47 -23.04
CA SER A 486 2.26 -8.07 -22.85
C SER A 486 2.72 -7.03 -23.89
N THR A 487 1.93 -6.77 -24.92
CA THR A 487 2.31 -5.88 -26.05
C THR A 487 1.51 -4.59 -26.11
N ILE A 488 0.45 -4.47 -25.32
CA ILE A 488 -0.41 -3.29 -25.30
C ILE A 488 0.37 -2.04 -24.88
N GLY A 489 -0.01 -0.89 -25.40
CA GLY A 489 0.65 0.38 -25.10
C GLY A 489 1.98 0.59 -25.81
N ARG A 490 2.47 -0.37 -26.58
CA ARG A 490 3.75 -0.34 -27.32
C ARG A 490 4.97 -0.12 -26.41
N SER A 491 4.88 -0.56 -25.16
CA SER A 491 5.96 -0.42 -24.17
C SER A 491 6.91 -1.63 -24.14
N THR A 492 6.50 -2.73 -24.75
CA THR A 492 7.31 -3.96 -24.82
C THR A 492 8.40 -3.81 -25.87
N VAL A 493 9.63 -4.06 -25.46
CA VAL A 493 10.81 -3.93 -26.35
C VAL A 493 11.15 -5.25 -27.05
N LEU A 494 10.77 -6.40 -26.46
CA LEU A 494 11.05 -7.74 -26.96
C LEU A 494 9.77 -8.55 -27.14
#